data_fe61993deca15dae3f5b257cdf44fc4a
#
_entry.id   fe61993deca15dae3f5b257cdf44fc4a
#
_cell.length_a   1.000
_cell.length_b   1.000
_cell.length_c   1.000
_cell.angle_alpha   90.00
_cell.angle_beta   90.00
_cell.angle_gamma   90.00
#
_symmetry.space_group_name_H-M   'P 1'
#
loop_
_entity.id
_entity.type
_entity.pdbx_description
1 polymer ?
#
loop_
_entity_poly.entity_id
_entity_poly.type
_entity_poly.pdbx_seq_one_letter_code
_entity_poly.pdbx_strand_id
1 'polypeptide(L)'
;KYADALGMAEPLLVTTVKAEGTLPLLPTVSSGVHYSHAPYYVGRVRMSAEDPLCKVCEELGYPVFPEVGQTAEDCRTKVVEFPVKAPAGRVKADVSAIEQLENYKMFMTHYVDHNCSITIHVRQNEWDAVEEWVWKNWDDIVALSFLSLDDNFYELMPYEEISREEYEQRRAAMKPFNP
;
A
#
# COMPACT_ATOMS: atom_id res chain seq x y z
N LYS A 1 -2.89 21.07 -26.17
CA LYS A 1 -4.07 21.94 -26.09
C LYS A 1 -4.03 22.90 -24.89
N TYR A 2 -3.87 22.41 -23.63
CA TYR A 2 -3.74 23.33 -22.48
C TYR A 2 -2.37 23.98 -22.41
N ALA A 3 -1.30 23.25 -22.70
CA ALA A 3 0.06 23.77 -22.77
C ALA A 3 0.16 24.91 -23.80
N ASP A 4 -0.39 24.70 -25.00
CA ASP A 4 -0.45 25.72 -26.05
C ASP A 4 -1.23 26.95 -25.58
N ALA A 5 -2.39 26.78 -24.97
CA ALA A 5 -3.21 27.87 -24.46
C ALA A 5 -2.53 28.67 -23.34
N LEU A 6 -1.61 28.05 -22.59
CA LEU A 6 -0.83 28.67 -21.54
C LEU A 6 0.55 29.15 -22.00
N GLY A 7 0.90 28.95 -23.28
CA GLY A 7 2.24 29.29 -23.82
C GLY A 7 3.37 28.47 -23.18
N MET A 8 3.10 27.27 -22.71
CA MET A 8 4.06 26.36 -22.09
C MET A 8 4.49 25.27 -23.07
N ALA A 9 5.68 24.72 -22.88
CA ALA A 9 6.10 23.52 -23.60
C ALA A 9 5.18 22.33 -23.26
N GLU A 10 4.85 21.52 -24.26
CA GLU A 10 4.08 20.29 -24.03
C GLU A 10 4.89 19.31 -23.17
N PRO A 11 4.24 18.65 -22.20
CA PRO A 11 4.90 17.61 -21.43
C PRO A 11 5.25 16.41 -22.33
N LEU A 12 6.42 15.83 -22.14
CA LEU A 12 6.85 14.64 -22.88
C LEU A 12 6.06 13.39 -22.47
N LEU A 13 5.73 13.29 -21.19
CA LEU A 13 5.02 12.16 -20.58
C LEU A 13 3.90 12.72 -19.69
N VAL A 14 2.73 12.10 -19.71
CA VAL A 14 1.53 12.64 -19.06
C VAL A 14 0.95 11.68 -18.03
N THR A 15 0.91 10.38 -18.34
CA THR A 15 0.21 9.40 -17.51
C THR A 15 1.16 8.58 -16.64
N THR A 16 0.73 8.29 -15.43
CA THR A 16 1.44 7.43 -14.46
C THR A 16 0.43 6.73 -13.56
N VAL A 17 0.84 5.65 -12.92
CA VAL A 17 0.11 5.01 -11.82
C VAL A 17 0.97 5.03 -10.59
N LYS A 18 0.45 5.65 -9.54
CA LYS A 18 1.10 5.69 -8.22
C LYS A 18 0.79 4.43 -7.41
N ALA A 19 1.71 4.06 -6.53
CA ALA A 19 1.51 2.98 -5.57
C ALA A 19 0.39 3.28 -4.55
N GLU A 20 0.28 4.51 -4.09
CA GLU A 20 -0.76 5.06 -3.18
C GLU A 20 -1.10 4.18 -1.96
N GLY A 21 -0.36 4.35 -0.86
CA GLY A 21 -0.54 3.51 0.33
C GLY A 21 -1.79 3.80 1.17
N THR A 22 -2.27 5.04 1.24
CA THR A 22 -3.31 5.47 2.20
C THR A 22 -4.56 6.05 1.56
N LEU A 23 -4.43 6.88 0.53
CA LEU A 23 -5.58 7.55 -0.10
C LEU A 23 -6.65 6.57 -0.62
N PRO A 24 -6.31 5.42 -1.21
CA PRO A 24 -7.30 4.43 -1.67
C PRO A 24 -8.14 3.81 -0.56
N LEU A 25 -7.70 3.88 0.69
CA LEU A 25 -8.47 3.38 1.83
C LEU A 25 -9.74 4.20 2.09
N LEU A 26 -9.77 5.48 1.68
CA LEU A 26 -10.95 6.33 1.82
C LEU A 26 -12.15 5.81 1.00
N PRO A 27 -12.01 5.54 -0.31
CA PRO A 27 -13.06 4.91 -1.11
C PRO A 27 -13.09 3.37 -1.00
N THR A 28 -12.31 2.77 -0.10
CA THR A 28 -12.25 1.31 0.10
C THR A 28 -11.87 0.52 -1.16
N VAL A 29 -10.87 1.00 -1.89
CA VAL A 29 -10.28 0.31 -3.05
C VAL A 29 -8.84 -0.11 -2.76
N SER A 30 -8.26 -0.95 -3.62
CA SER A 30 -6.85 -1.33 -3.53
C SER A 30 -5.92 -0.22 -4.01
N SER A 31 -4.66 -0.28 -3.60
CA SER A 31 -3.64 0.73 -3.88
C SER A 31 -3.05 0.59 -5.28
N GLY A 32 -3.29 1.55 -6.16
CA GLY A 32 -2.74 1.56 -7.52
C GLY A 32 -3.08 0.27 -8.27
N VAL A 33 -2.05 -0.44 -8.73
CA VAL A 33 -2.19 -1.75 -9.41
C VAL A 33 -1.96 -2.94 -8.47
N HIS A 34 -1.80 -2.69 -7.16
CA HIS A 34 -1.57 -3.75 -6.19
C HIS A 34 -2.87 -4.47 -5.82
N TYR A 35 -2.75 -5.74 -5.50
CA TYR A 35 -3.79 -6.47 -4.80
C TYR A 35 -3.84 -6.08 -3.33
N SER A 36 -5.01 -6.17 -2.71
CA SER A 36 -5.17 -5.90 -1.28
C SER A 36 -4.26 -6.79 -0.44
N HIS A 37 -3.81 -6.28 0.72
CA HIS A 37 -2.86 -6.99 1.59
C HIS A 37 -3.42 -8.33 2.06
N ALA A 38 -4.63 -8.31 2.61
CA ALA A 38 -5.37 -9.46 3.11
C ALA A 38 -6.87 -9.12 3.13
N PRO A 39 -7.78 -10.08 3.35
CA PRO A 39 -9.22 -9.78 3.49
C PRO A 39 -9.53 -8.88 4.68
N TYR A 40 -8.81 -9.07 5.79
CA TYR A 40 -8.85 -8.24 7.00
C TYR A 40 -7.43 -7.98 7.46
N TYR A 41 -7.13 -6.74 7.76
CA TYR A 41 -5.79 -6.35 8.20
C TYR A 41 -5.82 -5.09 9.07
N VAL A 42 -4.77 -4.88 9.83
CA VAL A 42 -4.48 -3.61 10.50
C VAL A 42 -3.67 -2.76 9.55
N GLY A 43 -4.16 -1.57 9.26
CA GLY A 43 -3.42 -0.51 8.59
C GLY A 43 -2.81 0.42 9.62
N ARG A 44 -1.53 0.73 9.50
CA ARG A 44 -0.79 1.61 10.42
C ARG A 44 -0.44 2.92 9.74
N VAL A 45 -0.87 4.01 10.34
CA VAL A 45 -0.58 5.38 9.87
C VAL A 45 0.37 6.05 10.84
N ARG A 46 1.47 6.55 10.30
CA ARG A 46 2.47 7.32 11.04
C ARG A 46 2.13 8.78 11.02
N MET A 47 2.09 9.39 12.20
CA MET A 47 1.76 10.80 12.39
C MET A 47 2.78 11.45 13.32
N SER A 48 2.96 12.76 13.22
CA SER A 48 3.69 13.51 14.25
C SER A 48 3.02 13.33 15.61
N ALA A 49 3.80 13.13 16.66
CA ALA A 49 3.25 12.99 18.01
C ALA A 49 2.50 14.25 18.48
N GLU A 50 2.79 15.40 17.89
CA GLU A 50 2.13 16.68 18.17
C GLU A 50 0.87 16.91 17.32
N ASP A 51 0.59 16.03 16.35
CA ASP A 51 -0.59 16.17 15.48
C ASP A 51 -1.88 16.08 16.32
N PRO A 52 -2.77 17.07 16.23
CA PRO A 52 -4.04 17.03 16.95
C PRO A 52 -4.87 15.78 16.68
N LEU A 53 -4.77 15.19 15.48
CA LEU A 53 -5.47 13.96 15.12
C LEU A 53 -4.98 12.75 15.94
N CYS A 54 -3.71 12.71 16.36
CA CYS A 54 -3.23 11.68 17.26
C CYS A 54 -3.98 11.69 18.59
N LYS A 55 -4.18 12.87 19.18
CA LYS A 55 -4.93 13.03 20.42
C LYS A 55 -6.39 12.60 20.27
N VAL A 56 -7.00 12.98 19.16
CA VAL A 56 -8.39 12.56 18.85
C VAL A 56 -8.47 11.04 18.74
N CYS A 57 -7.51 10.39 18.06
CA CYS A 57 -7.47 8.93 17.96
C CYS A 57 -7.32 8.27 19.34
N GLU A 58 -6.47 8.79 20.22
CA GLU A 58 -6.30 8.29 21.59
C GLU A 58 -7.61 8.44 22.41
N GLU A 59 -8.27 9.60 22.35
CA GLU A 59 -9.55 9.85 23.05
C GLU A 59 -10.69 8.96 22.54
N LEU A 60 -10.66 8.62 21.26
CA LEU A 60 -11.64 7.72 20.64
C LEU A 60 -11.33 6.23 20.86
N GLY A 61 -10.19 5.91 21.51
CA GLY A 61 -9.81 4.55 21.87
C GLY A 61 -9.17 3.76 20.72
N TYR A 62 -8.60 4.44 19.72
CA TYR A 62 -7.76 3.79 18.71
C TYR A 62 -6.43 3.37 19.33
N PRO A 63 -5.87 2.21 18.98
CA PRO A 63 -4.53 1.84 19.41
C PRO A 63 -3.50 2.79 18.82
N VAL A 64 -2.71 3.42 19.70
CA VAL A 64 -1.64 4.36 19.33
C VAL A 64 -0.37 3.96 20.04
N PHE A 65 0.72 3.81 19.27
CA PHE A 65 2.03 3.37 19.76
C PHE A 65 3.11 4.37 19.37
N PRO A 66 4.20 4.48 20.14
CA PRO A 66 5.42 5.13 19.66
C PRO A 66 5.98 4.38 18.45
N GLU A 67 6.64 5.10 17.53
CA GLU A 67 7.39 4.47 16.43
C GLU A 67 8.50 3.57 16.99
N VAL A 68 8.84 2.52 16.25
CA VAL A 68 9.92 1.59 16.63
C VAL A 68 11.20 2.36 16.96
N GLY A 69 11.80 2.03 18.10
CA GLY A 69 13.02 2.69 18.60
C GLY A 69 12.77 4.02 19.34
N GLN A 70 11.52 4.44 19.52
CA GLN A 70 11.15 5.58 20.35
C GLN A 70 10.46 5.12 21.64
N THR A 71 10.63 5.89 22.72
CA THR A 71 9.94 5.66 23.99
C THR A 71 8.75 6.63 24.13
N ALA A 72 7.88 6.39 25.10
CA ALA A 72 6.76 7.31 25.39
C ALA A 72 7.24 8.73 25.76
N GLU A 73 8.44 8.85 26.33
CA GLU A 73 9.03 10.11 26.78
C GLU A 73 9.73 10.88 25.64
N ASP A 74 10.27 10.20 24.64
CA ASP A 74 10.93 10.79 23.46
C ASP A 74 10.18 10.44 22.16
N CYS A 75 8.87 10.43 22.22
CA CYS A 75 8.02 10.09 21.08
C CYS A 75 7.86 11.30 20.15
N ARG A 76 8.40 11.22 18.95
CA ARG A 76 8.23 12.22 17.88
C ARG A 76 7.22 11.76 16.82
N THR A 77 7.10 10.44 16.67
CA THR A 77 6.21 9.82 15.70
C THR A 77 5.33 8.80 16.39
N LYS A 78 4.05 8.90 16.23
CA LYS A 78 3.06 7.94 16.70
C LYS A 78 2.54 7.10 15.53
N VAL A 79 2.29 5.83 15.81
CA VAL A 79 1.69 4.86 14.90
C VAL A 79 0.28 4.56 15.36
N VAL A 80 -0.70 4.94 14.55
CA VAL A 80 -2.11 4.71 14.83
C VAL A 80 -2.58 3.49 14.04
N GLU A 81 -3.26 2.56 14.69
CA GLU A 81 -3.80 1.34 14.08
C GLU A 81 -5.28 1.50 13.71
N PHE A 82 -5.59 1.07 12.49
CA PHE A 82 -6.95 1.04 11.97
C PHE A 82 -7.27 -0.37 11.46
N PRO A 83 -8.33 -1.03 11.96
CA PRO A 83 -8.78 -2.27 11.36
C PRO A 83 -9.44 -1.98 10.00
N VAL A 84 -8.98 -2.66 8.98
CA VAL A 84 -9.43 -2.48 7.60
C VAL A 84 -10.00 -3.79 7.07
N LYS A 85 -11.14 -3.69 6.40
CA LYS A 85 -11.70 -4.76 5.57
C LYS A 85 -11.46 -4.42 4.12
N ALA A 86 -10.74 -5.27 3.41
CA ALA A 86 -10.50 -5.11 1.99
C ALA A 86 -11.79 -5.15 1.17
N PRO A 87 -11.85 -4.50 0.00
CA PRO A 87 -12.92 -4.72 -0.95
C PRO A 87 -12.97 -6.20 -1.35
N ALA A 88 -14.15 -6.66 -1.78
CA ALA A 88 -14.30 -8.03 -2.25
C ALA A 88 -13.41 -8.26 -3.48
N GLY A 89 -12.67 -9.36 -3.49
CA GLY A 89 -11.76 -9.71 -4.58
C GLY A 89 -10.58 -10.53 -4.09
N ARG A 90 -9.64 -10.74 -5.01
CA ARG A 90 -8.40 -11.45 -4.72
C ARG A 90 -7.43 -10.55 -3.93
N VAL A 91 -6.67 -11.17 -3.05
CA VAL A 91 -5.62 -10.50 -2.28
C VAL A 91 -4.23 -10.93 -2.79
N LYS A 92 -3.19 -10.28 -2.30
CA LYS A 92 -1.80 -10.55 -2.74
C LYS A 92 -1.37 -12.02 -2.60
N ALA A 93 -1.93 -12.73 -1.60
CA ALA A 93 -1.66 -14.14 -1.39
C ALA A 93 -2.32 -15.07 -2.43
N ASP A 94 -3.33 -14.61 -3.15
CA ASP A 94 -4.07 -15.38 -4.14
C ASP A 94 -3.45 -15.31 -5.55
N VAL A 95 -2.40 -14.50 -5.73
CA VAL A 95 -1.80 -14.22 -7.04
C VAL A 95 -0.32 -14.61 -7.06
N SER A 96 0.13 -15.06 -8.21
CA SER A 96 1.55 -15.33 -8.43
C SER A 96 2.33 -14.04 -8.72
N ALA A 97 3.66 -14.10 -8.56
CA ALA A 97 4.54 -13.01 -8.98
C ALA A 97 4.41 -12.73 -10.48
N ILE A 98 4.30 -13.77 -11.31
CA ILE A 98 4.12 -13.62 -12.76
C ILE A 98 2.81 -12.92 -13.12
N GLU A 99 1.73 -13.23 -12.44
CA GLU A 99 0.44 -12.55 -12.66
C GLU A 99 0.52 -11.05 -12.30
N GLN A 100 1.24 -10.69 -11.24
CA GLN A 100 1.50 -9.30 -10.88
C GLN A 100 2.35 -8.58 -11.93
N LEU A 101 3.35 -9.25 -12.49
CA LEU A 101 4.21 -8.74 -13.56
C LEU A 101 3.44 -8.56 -14.88
N GLU A 102 2.57 -9.49 -15.24
CA GLU A 102 1.69 -9.34 -16.41
C GLU A 102 0.71 -8.17 -16.25
N ASN A 103 0.19 -7.97 -15.04
CA ASN A 103 -0.63 -6.80 -14.75
C ASN A 103 0.15 -5.49 -14.90
N TYR A 104 1.39 -5.42 -14.40
CA TYR A 104 2.30 -4.29 -14.63
C TYR A 104 2.52 -4.04 -16.12
N LYS A 105 2.87 -5.07 -16.89
CA LYS A 105 3.11 -4.97 -18.32
C LYS A 105 1.88 -4.46 -19.07
N MET A 106 0.69 -4.94 -18.70
CA MET A 106 -0.58 -4.48 -19.28
C MET A 106 -0.77 -2.97 -19.08
N PHE A 107 -0.52 -2.45 -17.87
CA PHE A 107 -0.63 -1.01 -17.60
C PHE A 107 0.44 -0.20 -18.34
N MET A 108 1.68 -0.69 -18.38
CA MET A 108 2.78 -0.03 -19.11
C MET A 108 2.51 0.05 -20.61
N THR A 109 1.94 -1.00 -21.19
CA THR A 109 1.65 -1.06 -22.64
C THR A 109 0.48 -0.17 -23.04
N HIS A 110 -0.55 -0.03 -22.18
CA HIS A 110 -1.83 0.54 -22.64
C HIS A 110 -2.21 1.88 -22.00
N TYR A 111 -1.54 2.29 -20.92
CA TYR A 111 -1.97 3.48 -20.19
C TYR A 111 -0.84 4.40 -19.75
N VAL A 112 0.30 3.86 -19.34
CA VAL A 112 1.33 4.61 -18.63
C VAL A 112 2.42 5.09 -19.57
N ASP A 113 2.64 6.41 -19.62
CA ASP A 113 3.78 7.01 -20.33
C ASP A 113 5.05 6.99 -19.47
N HIS A 114 4.91 7.15 -18.14
CA HIS A 114 6.04 7.21 -17.21
C HIS A 114 6.42 5.83 -16.67
N ASN A 115 5.90 5.49 -15.50
CA ASN A 115 6.06 4.22 -14.84
C ASN A 115 4.80 3.88 -14.03
N CYS A 116 4.46 2.61 -14.02
CA CYS A 116 3.49 2.03 -13.09
C CYS A 116 4.24 1.61 -11.82
N SER A 117 4.08 2.36 -10.74
CA SER A 117 4.74 2.03 -9.48
C SER A 117 4.14 0.78 -8.87
N ILE A 118 4.95 -0.27 -8.73
CA ILE A 118 4.54 -1.57 -8.21
C ILE A 118 5.61 -2.20 -7.33
N THR A 119 5.17 -2.96 -6.32
CA THR A 119 5.99 -3.92 -5.59
C THR A 119 5.45 -5.30 -5.85
N ILE A 120 6.24 -6.13 -6.51
CA ILE A 120 5.92 -7.52 -6.81
C ILE A 120 6.23 -8.37 -5.57
N HIS A 121 5.24 -9.08 -5.05
CA HIS A 121 5.42 -10.01 -3.96
C HIS A 121 5.75 -11.39 -4.52
N VAL A 122 6.93 -11.90 -4.15
CA VAL A 122 7.51 -13.13 -4.71
C VAL A 122 7.62 -14.19 -3.62
N ARG A 123 7.09 -15.40 -3.86
CA ARG A 123 7.34 -16.56 -3.02
C ARG A 123 8.71 -17.14 -3.32
N GLN A 124 9.28 -17.86 -2.36
CA GLN A 124 10.63 -18.43 -2.49
C GLN A 124 10.78 -19.31 -3.74
N ASN A 125 9.74 -20.01 -4.15
CA ASN A 125 9.75 -20.89 -5.32
C ASN A 125 9.40 -20.20 -6.66
N GLU A 126 9.19 -18.89 -6.67
CA GLU A 126 8.82 -18.14 -7.89
C GLU A 126 10.00 -17.36 -8.50
N TRP A 127 11.13 -17.25 -7.79
CA TRP A 127 12.25 -16.40 -8.21
C TRP A 127 12.83 -16.75 -9.59
N ASP A 128 12.98 -18.04 -9.91
CA ASP A 128 13.50 -18.46 -11.21
C ASP A 128 12.58 -18.02 -12.35
N ALA A 129 11.27 -18.15 -12.17
CA ALA A 129 10.27 -17.70 -13.13
C ALA A 129 10.24 -16.17 -13.26
N VAL A 130 10.44 -15.45 -12.16
CA VAL A 130 10.52 -13.98 -12.14
C VAL A 130 11.75 -13.52 -12.91
N GLU A 131 12.92 -14.14 -12.71
CA GLU A 131 14.14 -13.83 -13.43
C GLU A 131 13.96 -14.03 -14.95
N GLU A 132 13.41 -15.18 -15.36
CA GLU A 132 13.12 -15.46 -16.77
C GLU A 132 12.17 -14.44 -17.38
N TRP A 133 11.10 -14.09 -16.65
CA TRP A 133 10.12 -13.12 -17.11
C TRP A 133 10.74 -11.72 -17.27
N VAL A 134 11.51 -11.25 -16.29
CA VAL A 134 12.19 -9.95 -16.33
C VAL A 134 13.16 -9.88 -17.49
N TRP A 135 13.96 -10.93 -17.70
CA TRP A 135 14.89 -10.99 -18.83
C TRP A 135 14.18 -10.93 -20.18
N LYS A 136 13.10 -11.68 -20.33
CA LYS A 136 12.31 -11.73 -21.57
C LYS A 136 11.61 -10.40 -21.89
N ASN A 137 11.23 -9.64 -20.87
CA ASN A 137 10.45 -8.40 -21.02
C ASN A 137 11.29 -7.15 -20.66
N TRP A 138 12.62 -7.25 -20.72
CA TRP A 138 13.52 -6.20 -20.25
C TRP A 138 13.23 -4.82 -20.86
N ASP A 139 12.91 -4.75 -22.13
CA ASP A 139 12.65 -3.51 -22.86
C ASP A 139 11.29 -2.86 -22.51
N ASP A 140 10.40 -3.60 -21.88
CA ASP A 140 9.07 -3.12 -21.43
C ASP A 140 9.10 -2.60 -19.97
N ILE A 141 10.25 -2.71 -19.28
CA ILE A 141 10.38 -2.40 -17.87
C ILE A 141 11.07 -1.05 -17.68
N VAL A 142 10.41 -0.15 -16.96
CA VAL A 142 11.01 1.12 -16.51
C VAL A 142 11.60 0.94 -15.10
N ALA A 143 10.79 0.46 -14.14
CA ALA A 143 11.24 0.16 -12.79
C ALA A 143 10.30 -0.84 -12.10
N LEU A 144 10.88 -1.78 -11.37
CA LEU A 144 10.18 -2.76 -10.54
C LEU A 144 10.79 -2.79 -9.15
N SER A 145 9.97 -3.03 -8.14
CA SER A 145 10.41 -3.36 -6.79
C SER A 145 9.94 -4.78 -6.44
N PHE A 146 10.78 -5.52 -5.73
CA PHE A 146 10.47 -6.88 -5.30
C PHE A 146 10.49 -6.99 -3.79
N LEU A 147 9.60 -7.78 -3.24
CA LEU A 147 9.52 -8.10 -1.82
C LEU A 147 9.18 -9.58 -1.65
N SER A 148 9.93 -10.29 -0.79
CA SER A 148 9.57 -11.67 -0.43
C SER A 148 8.18 -11.68 0.22
N LEU A 149 7.35 -12.63 -0.17
CA LEU A 149 6.04 -12.83 0.45
C LEU A 149 6.16 -13.60 1.78
N ASP A 150 7.20 -14.42 1.90
CA ASP A 150 7.33 -15.41 2.97
C ASP A 150 8.07 -14.90 4.24
N ASP A 151 8.91 -13.86 4.13
CA ASP A 151 9.92 -13.52 5.17
C ASP A 151 9.81 -12.10 5.78
N ASN A 152 8.74 -11.36 5.55
CA ASN A 152 8.66 -9.97 5.96
C ASN A 152 7.82 -9.77 7.22
N PHE A 153 8.40 -10.11 8.36
CA PHE A 153 7.82 -9.77 9.66
C PHE A 153 8.78 -8.85 10.42
N TYR A 154 8.38 -7.59 10.60
CA TYR A 154 9.04 -6.66 11.48
C TYR A 154 7.99 -5.88 12.29
N GLU A 155 8.43 -5.34 13.41
CA GLU A 155 7.57 -4.63 14.34
C GLU A 155 6.90 -3.42 13.68
N LEU A 156 5.60 -3.25 13.93
CA LEU A 156 4.76 -2.18 13.39
C LEU A 156 4.81 -2.04 11.86
N MET A 157 4.77 -3.17 11.13
CA MET A 157 4.60 -3.15 9.67
C MET A 157 3.42 -2.25 9.26
N PRO A 158 3.48 -1.60 8.08
CA PRO A 158 2.37 -0.78 7.58
C PRO A 158 1.03 -1.51 7.48
N TYR A 159 1.07 -2.80 7.16
CA TYR A 159 -0.09 -3.69 7.09
C TYR A 159 0.22 -5.01 7.77
N GLU A 160 -0.73 -5.53 8.52
CA GLU A 160 -0.63 -6.82 9.21
C GLU A 160 -1.96 -7.55 9.08
N GLU A 161 -1.94 -8.78 8.54
CA GLU A 161 -3.12 -9.59 8.41
C GLU A 161 -3.68 -9.98 9.78
N ILE A 162 -5.00 -9.89 9.92
CA ILE A 162 -5.74 -10.28 11.11
C ILE A 162 -6.92 -11.18 10.75
N SER A 163 -7.43 -11.91 11.71
CA SER A 163 -8.64 -12.69 11.51
C SER A 163 -9.89 -11.81 11.41
N ARG A 164 -10.96 -12.37 10.84
CA ARG A 164 -12.26 -11.69 10.81
C ARG A 164 -12.77 -11.35 12.21
N GLU A 165 -12.60 -12.28 13.14
CA GLU A 165 -13.03 -12.14 14.52
C GLU A 165 -12.28 -10.99 15.20
N GLU A 166 -10.98 -10.90 14.99
CA GLU A 166 -10.16 -9.81 15.51
C GLU A 166 -10.54 -8.47 14.89
N TYR A 167 -10.80 -8.44 13.58
CA TYR A 167 -11.30 -7.23 12.91
C TYR A 167 -12.61 -6.75 13.54
N GLU A 168 -13.57 -7.65 13.77
CA GLU A 168 -14.86 -7.30 14.34
C GLU A 168 -14.72 -6.82 15.80
N GLN A 169 -13.85 -7.43 16.61
CA GLN A 169 -13.54 -6.99 17.98
C GLN A 169 -12.90 -5.59 18.00
N ARG A 170 -11.87 -5.38 17.19
CA ARG A 170 -11.20 -4.06 17.10
C ARG A 170 -12.16 -2.98 16.64
N ARG A 171 -13.00 -3.26 15.63
CA ARG A 171 -13.98 -2.31 15.13
C ARG A 171 -15.07 -1.98 16.18
N ALA A 172 -15.53 -2.95 16.95
CA ALA A 172 -16.52 -2.74 18.00
C ALA A 172 -15.98 -1.90 19.18
N ALA A 173 -14.67 -1.97 19.43
CA ALA A 173 -14.01 -1.18 20.48
C ALA A 173 -13.79 0.28 20.09
N MET A 174 -13.79 0.60 18.79
CA MET A 174 -13.57 1.96 18.29
C MET A 174 -14.84 2.81 18.44
N LYS A 175 -14.68 4.00 18.99
CA LYS A 175 -15.76 4.97 18.99
C LYS A 175 -15.88 5.63 17.60
N PRO A 176 -17.09 5.91 17.13
CA PRO A 176 -17.27 6.61 15.86
C PRO A 176 -16.66 8.02 15.96
N PHE A 177 -15.92 8.39 14.94
CA PHE A 177 -15.48 9.76 14.75
C PHE A 177 -16.71 10.61 14.37
N ASN A 178 -16.99 11.62 15.17
CA ASN A 178 -18.03 12.61 14.90
C ASN A 178 -17.33 13.95 14.70
N PRO A 179 -17.22 14.45 13.45
CA PRO A 179 -16.51 15.69 13.14
C PRO A 179 -17.16 16.92 13.72
#